data_d86fa2b1b5c6796b56eb0a0f12c54be0
#
_entry.id   d86fa2b1b5c6796b56eb0a0f12c54be0
#
_cell.length_a   1.000
_cell.length_b   1.000
_cell.length_c   1.000
_cell.angle_alpha   90.00
_cell.angle_beta   90.00
_cell.angle_gamma   90.00
#
_symmetry.space_group_name_H-M   'P 1'
#
loop_
_entity.id
_entity.type
_entity.pdbx_description
1 polymer ?
#
loop_
_entity_poly.entity_id
_entity_poly.type
_entity_poly.pdbx_seq_one_letter_code
_entity_poly.pdbx_strand_id
1 'polypeptide(L)'
;PNLRDLGMQNALLVALGGAIGAVLRWSSESIAPTSNISSATLSINLIGSFGLGALMAGFSMGHASKETVHLLGIGLLGSFTTMSAYALQTVEIGNSSGFPSMAMYVALTSLGCPLMALGGWKLMSILT
;
A
#
# COMPACT_ATOMS: atom_id res chain seq x y z
N PRO A 1 -20.85 -20.16 13.14
CA PRO A 1 -20.15 -19.09 13.84
C PRO A 1 -21.07 -17.90 14.06
N ASN A 2 -21.00 -17.30 15.22
CA ASN A 2 -21.75 -16.08 15.49
C ASN A 2 -21.00 -14.84 14.96
N LEU A 3 -21.66 -13.67 14.97
CA LEU A 3 -21.06 -12.43 14.45
C LEU A 3 -19.80 -12.01 15.21
N ARG A 4 -19.70 -12.35 16.50
CA ARG A 4 -18.51 -12.06 17.30
C ARG A 4 -17.31 -12.90 16.82
N ASP A 5 -17.56 -14.18 16.53
CA ASP A 5 -16.52 -15.10 16.08
C ASP A 5 -15.98 -14.69 14.72
N LEU A 6 -16.87 -14.28 13.80
CA LEU A 6 -16.48 -13.76 12.49
C LEU A 6 -15.68 -12.46 12.61
N GLY A 7 -16.08 -11.56 13.51
CA GLY A 7 -15.36 -10.32 13.78
C GLY A 7 -13.98 -10.57 14.35
N MET A 8 -13.85 -11.51 15.29
CA MET A 8 -12.57 -11.90 15.88
C MET A 8 -11.65 -12.53 14.83
N GLN A 9 -12.16 -13.42 13.99
CA GLN A 9 -11.39 -14.05 12.92
C GLN A 9 -10.84 -13.00 11.94
N ASN A 10 -11.68 -12.07 11.51
CA ASN A 10 -11.26 -10.99 10.61
C ASN A 10 -10.20 -10.10 11.25
N ALA A 11 -10.35 -9.76 12.53
CA ALA A 11 -9.38 -8.98 13.27
C ALA A 11 -8.02 -9.68 13.34
N LEU A 12 -7.99 -11.00 13.56
CA LEU A 12 -6.77 -11.78 13.58
C LEU A 12 -6.10 -11.84 12.21
N LEU A 13 -6.86 -11.97 11.13
CA LEU A 13 -6.34 -11.93 9.77
C LEU A 13 -5.71 -10.56 9.45
N VAL A 14 -6.39 -9.48 9.82
CA VAL A 14 -5.86 -8.12 9.65
C VAL A 14 -4.58 -7.93 10.48
N ALA A 15 -4.57 -8.40 11.73
CA ALA A 15 -3.41 -8.30 12.60
C ALA A 15 -2.20 -9.08 12.03
N LEU A 16 -2.41 -10.29 11.55
CA LEU A 16 -1.35 -11.10 10.95
C LEU A 16 -0.82 -10.47 9.67
N GLY A 17 -1.71 -10.09 8.76
CA GLY A 17 -1.34 -9.39 7.53
C GLY A 17 -0.65 -8.07 7.83
N GLY A 18 -1.17 -7.32 8.80
CA GLY A 18 -0.61 -6.04 9.24
C GLY A 18 0.81 -6.18 9.78
N ALA A 19 1.07 -7.19 10.61
CA ALA A 19 2.40 -7.47 11.11
C ALA A 19 3.39 -7.76 9.98
N ILE A 20 3.00 -8.59 9.02
CA ILE A 20 3.84 -8.93 7.87
C ILE A 20 4.06 -7.68 7.00
N GLY A 21 3.01 -6.94 6.68
CA GLY A 21 3.10 -5.73 5.85
C GLY A 21 3.97 -4.65 6.48
N ALA A 22 3.83 -4.42 7.78
CA ALA A 22 4.64 -3.45 8.51
C ALA A 22 6.13 -3.84 8.52
N VAL A 23 6.45 -5.11 8.73
CA VAL A 23 7.83 -5.61 8.71
C VAL A 23 8.42 -5.52 7.31
N LEU A 24 7.65 -5.85 6.26
CA LEU A 24 8.10 -5.70 4.87
C LEU A 24 8.40 -4.25 4.53
N ARG A 25 7.54 -3.32 4.95
CA ARG A 25 7.78 -1.88 4.75
C ARG A 25 9.04 -1.43 5.48
N TRP A 26 9.15 -1.72 6.76
CA TRP A 26 10.32 -1.37 7.55
C TRP A 26 11.60 -1.95 6.94
N SER A 27 11.59 -3.21 6.51
CA SER A 27 12.74 -3.85 5.87
C SER A 27 13.13 -3.14 4.57
N SER A 28 12.14 -2.80 3.73
CA SER A 28 12.38 -2.11 2.45
C SER A 28 12.98 -0.72 2.67
N GLU A 29 12.46 0.01 3.65
CA GLU A 29 12.99 1.33 4.02
C GLU A 29 14.39 1.23 4.62
N SER A 30 14.66 0.19 5.40
CA SER A 30 15.94 0.00 6.10
C SER A 30 17.09 -0.30 5.14
N ILE A 31 16.84 -0.96 4.02
CA ILE A 31 17.87 -1.26 3.03
C ILE A 31 18.09 -0.10 2.04
N ALA A 32 17.19 0.86 2.01
CA ALA A 32 17.32 2.04 1.14
C ALA A 32 18.36 3.00 1.71
N PRO A 33 19.23 3.61 0.86
CA PRO A 33 20.11 4.69 1.32
C PRO A 33 19.30 5.84 1.90
N THR A 34 19.82 6.48 2.95
CA THR A 34 19.14 7.59 3.64
C THR A 34 18.78 8.73 2.68
N SER A 35 19.63 8.97 1.66
CA SER A 35 19.39 9.98 0.64
C SER A 35 18.23 9.63 -0.31
N ASN A 36 17.79 8.37 -0.35
CA ASN A 36 16.76 7.87 -1.27
C ASN A 36 15.55 7.29 -0.55
N ILE A 37 15.33 7.66 0.72
CA ILE A 37 14.21 7.13 1.51
C ILE A 37 12.86 7.48 0.88
N SER A 38 12.73 8.68 0.30
CA SER A 38 11.50 9.10 -0.37
C SER A 38 11.22 8.28 -1.63
N SER A 39 12.24 7.86 -2.36
CA SER A 39 12.11 6.95 -3.51
C SER A 39 11.65 5.56 -3.08
N ALA A 40 12.16 5.07 -1.95
CA ALA A 40 11.70 3.81 -1.36
C ALA A 40 10.23 3.89 -0.96
N THR A 41 9.82 4.94 -0.27
CA THR A 41 8.42 5.17 0.13
C THR A 41 7.51 5.29 -1.09
N LEU A 42 7.91 6.03 -2.11
CA LEU A 42 7.14 6.15 -3.35
C LEU A 42 6.95 4.78 -4.00
N SER A 43 8.01 3.99 -4.13
CA SER A 43 7.96 2.64 -4.71
C SER A 43 7.04 1.72 -3.92
N ILE A 44 7.12 1.74 -2.59
CA ILE A 44 6.26 0.96 -1.69
C ILE A 44 4.80 1.33 -1.92
N ASN A 45 4.47 2.61 -1.96
CA ASN A 45 3.10 3.07 -2.15
C ASN A 45 2.58 2.75 -3.57
N LEU A 46 3.42 2.85 -4.60
CA LEU A 46 3.05 2.48 -5.97
C LEU A 46 2.78 0.98 -6.10
N ILE A 47 3.68 0.15 -5.60
CA ILE A 47 3.58 -1.31 -5.64
C ILE A 47 2.37 -1.77 -4.83
N GLY A 48 2.19 -1.24 -3.63
CA GLY A 48 1.06 -1.57 -2.77
C GLY A 48 -0.28 -1.17 -3.39
N SER A 49 -0.35 -0.02 -4.02
CA SER A 49 -1.55 0.46 -4.71
C SER A 49 -1.91 -0.44 -5.89
N PHE A 50 -0.93 -0.85 -6.69
CA PHE A 50 -1.13 -1.82 -7.77
C PHE A 50 -1.67 -3.14 -7.24
N GLY A 51 -1.02 -3.68 -6.20
CA GLY A 51 -1.42 -4.94 -5.58
C GLY A 51 -2.83 -4.90 -5.02
N LEU A 52 -3.21 -3.79 -4.37
CA LEU A 52 -4.55 -3.63 -3.83
C LEU A 52 -5.61 -3.54 -4.94
N GLY A 53 -5.33 -2.80 -6.01
CA GLY A 53 -6.22 -2.73 -7.17
C GLY A 53 -6.45 -4.09 -7.80
N ALA A 54 -5.39 -4.87 -7.98
CA ALA A 54 -5.48 -6.24 -8.52
C ALA A 54 -6.28 -7.16 -7.58
N LEU A 55 -6.02 -7.10 -6.28
CA LEU A 55 -6.73 -7.92 -5.29
C LEU A 55 -8.22 -7.60 -5.27
N MET A 56 -8.59 -6.33 -5.28
CA MET A 56 -10.00 -5.92 -5.21
C MET A 56 -10.74 -6.23 -6.50
N ALA A 57 -10.08 -6.16 -7.65
CA ALA A 57 -10.64 -6.62 -8.91
C ALA A 57 -10.91 -8.13 -8.85
N GLY A 58 -9.95 -8.91 -8.37
CA GLY A 58 -10.12 -10.35 -8.16
C GLY A 58 -11.28 -10.67 -7.22
N PHE A 59 -11.40 -9.93 -6.13
CA PHE A 59 -12.52 -10.08 -5.19
C PHE A 59 -13.87 -9.77 -5.85
N SER A 60 -13.95 -8.68 -6.61
CA SER A 60 -15.21 -8.27 -7.26
C SER A 60 -15.65 -9.27 -8.34
N MET A 61 -14.72 -10.01 -8.91
CA MET A 61 -14.99 -11.06 -9.92
C MET A 61 -15.16 -12.46 -9.31
N GLY A 62 -15.12 -12.57 -7.98
CA GLY A 62 -15.31 -13.84 -7.29
C GLY A 62 -14.08 -14.73 -7.21
N HIS A 63 -12.89 -14.22 -7.54
CA HIS A 63 -11.63 -14.97 -7.52
C HIS A 63 -10.86 -14.88 -6.20
N ALA A 64 -11.29 -14.02 -5.29
CA ALA A 64 -10.68 -13.88 -3.97
C ALA A 64 -11.77 -13.88 -2.90
N SER A 65 -11.48 -14.48 -1.74
CA SER A 65 -12.40 -14.56 -0.62
C SER A 65 -12.33 -13.29 0.25
N LYS A 66 -13.33 -13.10 1.11
CA LYS A 66 -13.31 -12.02 2.11
C LYS A 66 -12.12 -12.16 3.07
N GLU A 67 -11.78 -13.38 3.44
CA GLU A 67 -10.62 -13.66 4.30
C GLU A 67 -9.32 -13.21 3.63
N THR A 68 -9.17 -13.45 2.34
CA THR A 68 -8.02 -12.98 1.55
C THR A 68 -7.96 -11.44 1.54
N VAL A 69 -9.09 -10.76 1.39
CA VAL A 69 -9.15 -9.29 1.44
C VAL A 69 -8.73 -8.77 2.81
N HIS A 70 -9.17 -9.40 3.89
CA HIS A 70 -8.77 -9.00 5.25
C HIS A 70 -7.28 -9.23 5.48
N LEU A 71 -6.76 -10.38 5.09
CA LEU A 71 -5.35 -10.73 5.30
C LEU A 71 -4.42 -9.90 4.42
N LEU A 72 -4.63 -9.95 3.10
CA LEU A 72 -3.72 -9.35 2.12
C LEU A 72 -4.03 -7.88 1.83
N GLY A 73 -5.32 -7.51 1.78
CA GLY A 73 -5.72 -6.13 1.45
C GLY A 73 -5.61 -5.20 2.64
N ILE A 74 -6.49 -5.37 3.61
CA ILE A 74 -6.55 -4.49 4.79
C ILE A 74 -5.30 -4.67 5.65
N GLY A 75 -4.91 -5.92 5.91
CA GLY A 75 -3.77 -6.25 6.75
C GLY A 75 -2.45 -5.94 6.06
N LEU A 76 -2.04 -6.77 5.11
CA LEU A 76 -0.70 -6.70 4.52
C LEU A 76 -0.48 -5.43 3.72
N LEU A 77 -1.25 -5.21 2.66
CA LEU A 77 -1.07 -4.04 1.79
C LEU A 77 -1.39 -2.73 2.51
N GLY A 78 -2.40 -2.73 3.39
CA GLY A 78 -2.74 -1.56 4.20
C GLY A 78 -1.63 -1.13 5.14
N SER A 79 -0.86 -2.07 5.70
CA SER A 79 0.28 -1.78 6.57
C SER A 79 1.60 -1.63 5.82
N PHE A 80 1.70 -2.22 4.64
CA PHE A 80 2.87 -2.07 3.77
C PHE A 80 2.98 -0.64 3.22
N THR A 81 1.87 -0.06 2.78
CA THR A 81 1.80 1.33 2.29
C THR A 81 1.74 2.31 3.47
N THR A 82 2.16 3.56 3.23
CA THR A 82 2.23 4.55 4.32
C THR A 82 1.96 5.98 3.83
N MET A 83 0.93 6.58 4.39
CA MET A 83 0.64 8.01 4.21
C MET A 83 1.49 8.87 5.13
N SER A 84 1.76 8.42 6.36
CA SER A 84 2.49 9.22 7.35
C SER A 84 3.95 9.46 6.98
N ALA A 85 4.63 8.43 6.48
CA ALA A 85 6.00 8.59 5.98
C ALA A 85 6.04 9.51 4.76
N TYR A 86 5.10 9.35 3.84
CA TYR A 86 4.95 10.24 2.68
C TYR A 86 4.75 11.70 3.13
N ALA A 87 3.87 11.95 4.09
CA ALA A 87 3.59 13.29 4.58
C ALA A 87 4.84 13.92 5.21
N LEU A 88 5.55 13.18 6.06
CA LEU A 88 6.78 13.66 6.69
C LEU A 88 7.85 13.97 5.65
N GLN A 89 8.09 13.07 4.72
CA GLN A 89 9.10 13.23 3.67
C GLN A 89 8.77 14.40 2.73
N THR A 90 7.49 14.68 2.51
CA THR A 90 7.05 15.85 1.74
C THR A 90 7.56 17.15 2.41
N VAL A 91 7.41 17.24 3.72
CA VAL A 91 7.91 18.40 4.49
C VAL A 91 9.44 18.46 4.44
N GLU A 92 10.11 17.33 4.64
CA GLU A 92 11.57 17.25 4.61
C GLU A 92 12.15 17.66 3.24
N ILE A 93 11.53 17.19 2.16
CA ILE A 93 11.95 17.58 0.79
C ILE A 93 11.74 19.08 0.57
N GLY A 94 10.61 19.62 1.01
CA GLY A 94 10.34 21.05 0.91
C GLY A 94 11.39 21.90 1.64
N ASN A 95 11.80 21.44 2.82
CA ASN A 95 12.80 22.14 3.63
C ASN A 95 14.23 22.03 3.07
N SER A 96 14.59 20.88 2.48
CA SER A 96 15.95 20.62 2.01
C SER A 96 16.16 20.98 0.54
N SER A 97 15.16 20.77 -0.33
CA SER A 97 15.30 20.89 -1.78
C SER A 97 14.35 21.90 -2.42
N GLY A 98 13.44 22.48 -1.62
CA GLY A 98 12.52 23.53 -2.06
C GLY A 98 11.21 23.02 -2.63
N PHE A 99 10.34 23.98 -2.98
CA PHE A 99 8.97 23.73 -3.42
C PHE A 99 8.88 22.88 -4.70
N PRO A 100 9.70 23.10 -5.75
CA PRO A 100 9.58 22.28 -6.97
C PRO A 100 9.77 20.78 -6.73
N SER A 101 10.75 20.40 -5.92
CA SER A 101 11.01 19.00 -5.56
C SER A 101 9.89 18.42 -4.72
N MET A 102 9.38 19.20 -3.77
CA MET A 102 8.23 18.82 -2.96
C MET A 102 7.00 18.59 -3.85
N ALA A 103 6.70 19.52 -4.74
CA ALA A 103 5.56 19.42 -5.65
C ALA A 103 5.67 18.19 -6.57
N MET A 104 6.87 17.88 -7.05
CA MET A 104 7.13 16.67 -7.85
C MET A 104 6.81 15.41 -7.07
N TYR A 105 7.28 15.31 -5.83
CA TYR A 105 7.02 14.15 -4.96
C TYR A 105 5.53 13.97 -4.69
N VAL A 106 4.84 15.07 -4.38
CA VAL A 106 3.38 15.07 -4.17
C VAL A 106 2.65 14.62 -5.43
N ALA A 107 3.01 15.16 -6.60
CA ALA A 107 2.37 14.81 -7.86
C ALA A 107 2.60 13.34 -8.22
N LEU A 108 3.83 12.83 -8.09
CA LEU A 108 4.15 11.44 -8.38
C LEU A 108 3.36 10.48 -7.47
N THR A 109 3.21 10.80 -6.19
CA THR A 109 2.46 9.95 -5.26
C THR A 109 0.96 10.06 -5.49
N SER A 110 0.44 11.29 -5.55
CA SER A 110 -1.01 11.53 -5.62
C SER A 110 -1.64 11.10 -6.94
N LEU A 111 -0.90 11.20 -8.04
CA LEU A 111 -1.34 10.72 -9.36
C LEU A 111 -0.90 9.28 -9.61
N GLY A 112 0.31 8.92 -9.21
CA GLY A 112 0.88 7.61 -9.47
C GLY A 112 0.14 6.48 -8.75
N CYS A 113 -0.18 6.65 -7.48
CA CYS A 113 -0.84 5.59 -6.70
C CYS A 113 -2.24 5.25 -7.23
N PRO A 114 -3.13 6.22 -7.50
CA PRO A 114 -4.42 5.90 -8.14
C PRO A 114 -4.27 5.26 -9.52
N LEU A 115 -3.30 5.71 -10.33
CA LEU A 115 -3.04 5.11 -11.64
C LEU A 115 -2.54 3.67 -11.51
N MET A 116 -1.69 3.40 -10.53
CA MET A 116 -1.22 2.04 -10.25
C MET A 116 -2.36 1.13 -9.78
N ALA A 117 -3.24 1.62 -8.93
CA ALA A 117 -4.43 0.89 -8.49
C ALA A 117 -5.33 0.55 -9.68
N LEU A 118 -5.55 1.51 -10.57
CA LEU A 118 -6.30 1.30 -11.81
C LEU A 118 -5.61 0.27 -12.70
N GLY A 119 -4.29 0.36 -12.84
CA GLY A 119 -3.48 -0.60 -13.60
C GLY A 119 -3.62 -2.02 -13.07
N GLY A 120 -3.52 -2.19 -11.76
CA GLY A 120 -3.70 -3.49 -11.10
C GLY A 120 -5.10 -4.05 -11.30
N TRP A 121 -6.11 -3.20 -11.16
CA TRP A 121 -7.50 -3.57 -11.40
C TRP A 121 -7.72 -4.05 -12.84
N LYS A 122 -7.24 -3.27 -13.81
CA LYS A 122 -7.41 -3.60 -15.24
C LYS A 122 -6.64 -4.85 -15.63
N LEU A 123 -5.40 -5.02 -15.14
CA LEU A 123 -4.62 -6.21 -15.42
C LEU A 123 -5.33 -7.47 -14.93
N MET A 124 -5.84 -7.46 -13.70
CA MET A 124 -6.60 -8.58 -13.15
C MET A 124 -7.85 -8.85 -13.98
N SER A 125 -8.57 -7.82 -14.42
CA SER A 125 -9.76 -7.95 -15.26
C SER A 125 -9.47 -8.57 -16.62
N ILE A 126 -8.29 -8.31 -17.18
CA ILE A 126 -7.88 -8.90 -18.47
C ILE A 126 -7.46 -10.36 -18.31
N LEU A 127 -6.79 -10.70 -17.20
CA LEU A 127 -6.27 -12.05 -16.96
C LEU A 127 -7.36 -13.05 -16.54
N THR A 128 -8.50 -12.57 -16.11
CA THR A 128 -9.60 -13.39 -15.61
C THR A 128 -10.89 -13.16 -16.37
#